data_fc5e9085bbdd5d468654a3d335bf6831
#
_entry.id   fc5e9085bbdd5d468654a3d335bf6831
#
_cell.length_a   1.000
_cell.length_b   1.000
_cell.length_c   1.000
_cell.angle_alpha   90.00
_cell.angle_beta   90.00
_cell.angle_gamma   90.00
#
_symmetry.space_group_name_H-M   'P 1'
#
loop_
_entity.id
_entity.type
_entity.pdbx_description
1 polymer ?
#
loop_
_entity_poly.entity_id
_entity_poly.type
_entity_poly.pdbx_seq_one_letter_code
_entity_poly.pdbx_strand_id
1 'polypeptide(L)'
;MNKSRKFVSILLTVFFVVAAMPMVTVRAQEFETTAKAYALIEANTRQIIASENGEEKFHAAGLTKLMSYLLFFEALADGKVRSEDSVRVSQEAAKKGGTSVFLDSGTSYSFETLLKPAIMCNANDAVTALAEHVAGSEAAFVELMNARAKELGLSCTFADCTGISSESLVSANDLAVIAAELSKYSGFFKYSTIWLDTFTHESGRETEMSNSNVLIKNDLYDGMSTGSTPSSGYSAAISAKSGGGRFIAIVIGDKDTSSRFKLAEELIGYAIATFGVKQIAQQGGKVKTLPVANGDVEEVGVYAKEDLSILYKKGEEGSISTNIQVDELTAPLQKGQIVGKIVITAPEGEISVALAVDQDVKEQSFGSGWHRLLRGFLGLTEYEEPKTVAP
;
A
#
# COMPACT_ATOMS: atom_id res chain seq x y z
N MET A 1 15.51 -49.77 -41.43
CA MET A 1 15.74 -49.83 -39.97
C MET A 1 15.57 -48.40 -39.40
N ASN A 2 14.34 -48.17 -38.91
CA ASN A 2 13.95 -46.85 -38.39
C ASN A 2 14.32 -46.71 -36.90
N LYS A 3 15.12 -45.73 -36.58
CA LYS A 3 15.30 -45.30 -35.18
C LYS A 3 14.47 -44.04 -34.97
N SER A 4 13.32 -44.19 -34.36
CA SER A 4 12.48 -43.11 -33.86
C SER A 4 13.13 -42.46 -32.65
N ARG A 5 13.49 -41.17 -32.77
CA ARG A 5 13.88 -40.32 -31.64
C ARG A 5 12.62 -39.89 -30.90
N LYS A 6 12.44 -40.41 -29.68
CA LYS A 6 11.43 -39.93 -28.76
C LYS A 6 11.91 -38.60 -28.17
N PHE A 7 11.24 -37.52 -28.54
CA PHE A 7 11.33 -36.22 -27.81
C PHE A 7 10.58 -36.39 -26.50
N VAL A 8 11.29 -36.36 -25.39
CA VAL A 8 10.70 -36.26 -24.06
C VAL A 8 10.53 -34.78 -23.80
N SER A 9 9.26 -34.33 -23.87
CA SER A 9 8.86 -32.98 -23.46
C SER A 9 8.81 -32.97 -21.93
N ILE A 10 9.77 -32.34 -21.30
CA ILE A 10 9.74 -32.07 -19.83
C ILE A 10 8.84 -30.86 -19.63
N LEU A 11 7.61 -31.13 -19.22
CA LEU A 11 6.66 -30.12 -18.76
C LEU A 11 7.12 -29.69 -17.36
N LEU A 12 7.78 -28.53 -17.26
CA LEU A 12 8.17 -27.94 -15.98
C LEU A 12 6.91 -27.36 -15.33
N THR A 13 6.26 -28.15 -14.48
CA THR A 13 5.17 -27.68 -13.62
C THR A 13 5.80 -26.90 -12.48
N VAL A 14 5.72 -25.57 -12.56
CA VAL A 14 6.10 -24.68 -11.46
C VAL A 14 5.06 -24.88 -10.36
N PHE A 15 5.40 -25.68 -9.37
CA PHE A 15 4.62 -25.83 -8.16
C PHE A 15 4.83 -24.57 -7.32
N PHE A 16 3.84 -23.68 -7.31
CA PHE A 16 3.77 -22.58 -6.34
C PHE A 16 3.51 -23.22 -4.97
N VAL A 17 4.56 -23.46 -4.22
CA VAL A 17 4.44 -23.80 -2.79
C VAL A 17 4.10 -22.50 -2.08
N VAL A 18 2.81 -22.25 -1.92
CA VAL A 18 2.33 -21.33 -0.88
C VAL A 18 2.68 -22.05 0.42
N ALA A 19 3.81 -21.72 1.02
CA ALA A 19 4.14 -22.12 2.37
C ALA A 19 3.05 -21.54 3.27
N ALA A 20 2.18 -22.41 3.80
CA ALA A 20 1.26 -22.07 4.86
C ALA A 20 2.13 -21.56 6.02
N MET A 21 2.13 -20.23 6.23
CA MET A 21 2.78 -19.65 7.39
C MET A 21 2.10 -20.24 8.62
N PRO A 22 2.84 -20.81 9.59
CA PRO A 22 2.26 -21.16 10.85
C PRO A 22 1.71 -19.85 11.44
N MET A 23 0.40 -19.80 11.69
CA MET A 23 -0.18 -18.75 12.52
C MET A 23 0.52 -18.87 13.88
N VAL A 24 1.49 -17.98 14.11
CA VAL A 24 2.03 -17.79 15.45
C VAL A 24 0.86 -17.21 16.24
N THR A 25 0.27 -18.03 17.11
CA THR A 25 -0.66 -17.57 18.14
C THR A 25 0.13 -16.72 19.11
N VAL A 26 0.38 -15.46 18.74
CA VAL A 26 0.73 -14.44 19.71
C VAL A 26 -0.41 -14.47 20.72
N ARG A 27 -0.10 -14.73 21.99
CA ARG A 27 -1.09 -14.64 23.07
C ARG A 27 -1.69 -13.25 22.94
N ALA A 28 -2.95 -13.20 22.47
CA ALA A 28 -3.59 -11.96 22.09
C ALA A 28 -3.59 -11.06 23.34
N GLN A 29 -3.05 -9.86 23.20
CA GLN A 29 -3.27 -8.80 24.16
C GLN A 29 -4.77 -8.55 24.16
N GLU A 30 -5.46 -8.80 25.25
CA GLU A 30 -6.88 -8.49 25.39
C GLU A 30 -7.03 -6.99 25.61
N PHE A 31 -7.84 -6.35 24.77
CA PHE A 31 -8.24 -4.96 24.91
C PHE A 31 -9.69 -4.91 25.37
N GLU A 32 -9.95 -4.22 26.49
CA GLU A 32 -11.32 -4.01 26.95
C GLU A 32 -12.06 -3.07 25.99
N THR A 33 -13.06 -3.57 25.29
CA THR A 33 -13.78 -2.81 24.28
C THR A 33 -15.27 -3.09 24.25
N THR A 34 -16.03 -2.14 23.72
CA THR A 34 -17.44 -2.28 23.33
C THR A 34 -17.61 -2.28 21.80
N ALA A 35 -16.50 -2.22 21.05
CA ALA A 35 -16.51 -2.34 19.60
C ALA A 35 -16.98 -3.74 19.17
N LYS A 36 -17.66 -3.82 18.04
CA LYS A 36 -18.08 -5.10 17.45
C LYS A 36 -16.87 -5.88 16.90
N ALA A 37 -15.90 -5.17 16.34
CA ALA A 37 -14.67 -5.75 15.82
C ALA A 37 -13.55 -4.72 15.82
N TYR A 38 -12.31 -5.20 15.89
CA TYR A 38 -11.13 -4.39 15.60
C TYR A 38 -10.04 -5.18 14.88
N ALA A 39 -9.12 -4.46 14.23
CA ALA A 39 -7.87 -4.98 13.71
C ALA A 39 -6.76 -3.95 13.87
N LEU A 40 -5.56 -4.43 14.14
CA LEU A 40 -4.32 -3.66 14.17
C LEU A 40 -3.35 -4.27 13.17
N ILE A 41 -2.90 -3.49 12.19
CA ILE A 41 -1.99 -3.93 11.12
C ILE A 41 -0.72 -3.09 11.10
N GLU A 42 0.41 -3.72 10.75
CA GLU A 42 1.58 -3.00 10.26
C GLU A 42 1.50 -2.89 8.73
N ALA A 43 1.50 -1.67 8.22
CA ALA A 43 1.12 -1.40 6.84
C ALA A 43 2.13 -1.88 5.80
N ASN A 44 3.44 -1.81 6.09
CA ASN A 44 4.48 -2.19 5.11
C ASN A 44 4.55 -3.71 4.92
N THR A 45 4.39 -4.47 6.00
CA THR A 45 4.41 -5.94 5.98
C THR A 45 3.03 -6.55 5.76
N ARG A 46 1.96 -5.76 5.92
CA ARG A 46 0.55 -6.19 5.94
C ARG A 46 0.25 -7.24 7.03
N GLN A 47 1.07 -7.32 8.05
CA GLN A 47 0.88 -8.27 9.14
C GLN A 47 -0.17 -7.75 10.11
N ILE A 48 -1.22 -8.54 10.33
CA ILE A 48 -2.20 -8.29 11.40
C ILE A 48 -1.53 -8.63 12.74
N ILE A 49 -1.42 -7.64 13.61
CA ILE A 49 -0.76 -7.75 14.93
C ILE A 49 -1.75 -8.20 15.99
N ALA A 50 -2.97 -7.67 15.94
CA ALA A 50 -4.06 -8.01 16.84
C ALA A 50 -5.40 -7.86 16.12
N SER A 51 -6.38 -8.69 16.46
CA SER A 51 -7.71 -8.61 15.88
C SER A 51 -8.71 -9.35 16.77
N GLU A 52 -9.92 -8.80 16.87
CA GLU A 52 -11.06 -9.43 17.50
C GLU A 52 -12.26 -9.32 16.58
N ASN A 53 -12.95 -10.43 16.33
CA ASN A 53 -14.01 -10.54 15.33
C ASN A 53 -13.60 -10.01 13.95
N GLY A 54 -12.27 -10.04 13.65
CA GLY A 54 -11.66 -9.34 12.54
C GLY A 54 -12.13 -9.80 11.17
N GLU A 55 -12.60 -11.05 11.04
CA GLU A 55 -13.16 -11.63 9.81
C GLU A 55 -14.68 -11.47 9.69
N GLU A 56 -15.36 -11.10 10.78
CA GLU A 56 -16.79 -10.89 10.76
C GLU A 56 -17.15 -9.63 9.96
N LYS A 57 -18.27 -9.71 9.23
CA LYS A 57 -18.69 -8.64 8.33
C LYS A 57 -19.71 -7.73 8.99
N PHE A 58 -19.43 -6.45 8.91
CA PHE A 58 -20.27 -5.41 9.48
C PHE A 58 -20.49 -4.28 8.46
N HIS A 59 -21.56 -3.54 8.65
CA HIS A 59 -21.72 -2.23 8.04
C HIS A 59 -20.82 -1.23 8.79
N ALA A 60 -19.72 -0.80 8.15
CA ALA A 60 -18.71 0.06 8.76
C ALA A 60 -18.89 1.56 8.43
N ALA A 61 -20.07 1.95 7.95
CA ALA A 61 -20.40 3.33 7.62
C ALA A 61 -19.31 4.01 6.76
N GLY A 62 -18.87 5.21 7.18
CA GLY A 62 -17.88 6.00 6.46
C GLY A 62 -16.53 5.34 6.21
N LEU A 63 -16.16 4.23 6.88
CA LEU A 63 -14.94 3.50 6.59
C LEU A 63 -14.94 2.82 5.22
N THR A 64 -16.12 2.62 4.62
CA THR A 64 -16.29 2.21 3.21
C THR A 64 -15.48 3.10 2.27
N LYS A 65 -15.35 4.40 2.58
CA LYS A 65 -14.61 5.37 1.78
C LYS A 65 -13.11 5.10 1.68
N LEU A 66 -12.53 4.27 2.55
CA LEU A 66 -11.12 3.87 2.43
C LEU A 66 -10.85 3.22 1.06
N MET A 67 -11.78 2.37 0.57
CA MET A 67 -11.68 1.81 -0.77
C MET A 67 -11.87 2.88 -1.85
N SER A 68 -12.78 3.82 -1.67
CA SER A 68 -12.96 4.93 -2.61
C SER A 68 -11.70 5.79 -2.70
N TYR A 69 -11.09 6.13 -1.57
CA TYR A 69 -9.84 6.87 -1.54
C TYR A 69 -8.69 6.10 -2.21
N LEU A 70 -8.59 4.79 -1.95
CA LEU A 70 -7.59 3.95 -2.61
C LEU A 70 -7.72 4.06 -4.13
N LEU A 71 -8.91 3.87 -4.68
CA LEU A 71 -9.16 3.94 -6.12
C LEU A 71 -8.92 5.34 -6.70
N PHE A 72 -9.17 6.42 -5.97
CA PHE A 72 -8.85 7.78 -6.42
C PHE A 72 -7.33 7.98 -6.56
N PHE A 73 -6.56 7.52 -5.59
CA PHE A 73 -5.10 7.62 -5.65
C PHE A 73 -4.47 6.66 -6.65
N GLU A 74 -5.03 5.48 -6.86
CA GLU A 74 -4.64 4.55 -7.93
C GLU A 74 -4.90 5.19 -9.31
N ALA A 75 -6.07 5.80 -9.51
CA ALA A 75 -6.41 6.47 -10.76
C ALA A 75 -5.47 7.65 -11.08
N LEU A 76 -5.07 8.43 -10.06
CA LEU A 76 -4.07 9.49 -10.19
C LEU A 76 -2.68 8.92 -10.52
N ALA A 77 -2.25 7.87 -9.83
CA ALA A 77 -0.94 7.25 -10.04
C ALA A 77 -0.82 6.61 -11.43
N ASP A 78 -1.90 6.00 -11.92
CA ASP A 78 -1.99 5.39 -13.25
C ASP A 78 -2.15 6.43 -14.38
N GLY A 79 -2.34 7.72 -14.05
CA GLY A 79 -2.60 8.79 -15.02
C GLY A 79 -3.97 8.68 -15.71
N LYS A 80 -4.91 7.90 -15.16
CA LYS A 80 -6.29 7.81 -15.65
C LYS A 80 -7.08 9.09 -15.41
N VAL A 81 -6.76 9.78 -14.32
CA VAL A 81 -7.24 11.11 -13.97
C VAL A 81 -6.06 11.99 -13.54
N ARG A 82 -6.23 13.32 -13.64
CA ARG A 82 -5.23 14.30 -13.21
C ARG A 82 -5.81 15.20 -12.14
N SER A 83 -4.96 15.77 -11.31
CA SER A 83 -5.36 16.67 -10.21
C SER A 83 -6.18 17.87 -10.69
N GLU A 84 -5.87 18.37 -11.89
CA GLU A 84 -6.51 19.53 -12.52
C GLU A 84 -7.75 19.20 -13.35
N ASP A 85 -8.11 17.92 -13.52
CA ASP A 85 -9.29 17.53 -14.30
C ASP A 85 -10.56 18.16 -13.74
N SER A 86 -11.41 18.67 -14.64
CA SER A 86 -12.68 19.32 -14.26
C SER A 86 -13.74 18.26 -13.94
N VAL A 87 -14.09 18.13 -12.68
CA VAL A 87 -15.11 17.23 -12.16
C VAL A 87 -16.43 17.98 -12.08
N ARG A 88 -17.42 17.56 -12.87
CA ARG A 88 -18.75 18.12 -12.84
C ARG A 88 -19.60 17.46 -11.76
N VAL A 89 -20.25 18.26 -10.92
CA VAL A 89 -21.15 17.79 -9.88
C VAL A 89 -22.51 17.40 -10.48
N SER A 90 -22.86 16.12 -10.38
CA SER A 90 -24.16 15.60 -10.82
C SER A 90 -25.28 15.97 -9.85
N GLN A 91 -26.54 15.68 -10.23
CA GLN A 91 -27.67 15.81 -9.29
C GLN A 91 -27.61 14.76 -8.18
N GLU A 92 -27.16 13.56 -8.50
CA GLU A 92 -26.98 12.46 -7.56
C GLU A 92 -25.92 12.82 -6.50
N ALA A 93 -24.76 13.31 -6.92
CA ALA A 93 -23.72 13.76 -6.02
C ALA A 93 -24.19 14.90 -5.12
N ALA A 94 -24.80 15.95 -5.68
CA ALA A 94 -25.29 17.11 -4.92
C ALA A 94 -26.40 16.77 -3.89
N LYS A 95 -27.17 15.71 -4.13
CA LYS A 95 -28.25 15.24 -3.23
C LYS A 95 -27.81 14.14 -2.27
N LYS A 96 -26.52 13.74 -2.30
CA LYS A 96 -26.02 12.66 -1.45
C LYS A 96 -26.20 13.01 0.03
N GLY A 97 -26.87 12.12 0.75
CA GLY A 97 -27.15 12.32 2.18
C GLY A 97 -25.92 12.19 3.08
N GLY A 98 -26.08 12.48 4.36
CA GLY A 98 -25.04 12.40 5.38
C GLY A 98 -24.09 13.61 5.36
N THR A 99 -22.81 13.41 5.70
CA THR A 99 -21.82 14.50 5.70
C THR A 99 -21.57 15.02 4.29
N SER A 100 -21.63 16.34 4.13
CA SER A 100 -21.57 17.01 2.83
C SER A 100 -20.94 18.39 2.98
N VAL A 101 -20.33 18.90 1.93
CA VAL A 101 -19.93 20.31 1.80
C VAL A 101 -20.96 21.11 0.99
N PHE A 102 -22.09 20.49 0.65
CA PHE A 102 -23.23 21.09 -0.04
C PHE A 102 -22.85 21.61 -1.43
N LEU A 103 -22.26 20.73 -2.26
CA LEU A 103 -21.93 21.04 -3.65
C LEU A 103 -23.21 21.36 -4.46
N ASP A 104 -23.12 22.41 -5.29
CA ASP A 104 -24.22 22.79 -6.16
C ASP A 104 -24.20 21.95 -7.44
N SER A 105 -25.34 21.36 -7.81
CA SER A 105 -25.48 20.58 -9.04
C SER A 105 -25.16 21.40 -10.28
N GLY A 106 -24.39 20.85 -11.19
CA GLY A 106 -23.98 21.48 -12.45
C GLY A 106 -22.72 22.32 -12.36
N THR A 107 -22.21 22.63 -11.16
CA THR A 107 -20.90 23.27 -10.95
C THR A 107 -19.77 22.30 -11.27
N SER A 108 -18.57 22.83 -11.45
CA SER A 108 -17.36 22.02 -11.69
C SER A 108 -16.22 22.49 -10.82
N TYR A 109 -15.45 21.54 -10.29
CA TYR A 109 -14.27 21.79 -9.47
C TYR A 109 -13.11 20.93 -9.98
N SER A 110 -11.87 21.28 -9.67
CA SER A 110 -10.76 20.38 -9.97
C SER A 110 -10.85 19.12 -9.11
N PHE A 111 -10.32 18.00 -9.63
CA PHE A 111 -10.25 16.72 -8.90
C PHE A 111 -9.59 16.92 -7.53
N GLU A 112 -8.47 17.67 -7.48
CA GLU A 112 -7.77 17.99 -6.25
C GLU A 112 -8.62 18.80 -5.28
N THR A 113 -9.41 19.77 -5.78
CA THR A 113 -10.30 20.58 -4.93
C THR A 113 -11.33 19.72 -4.21
N LEU A 114 -11.87 18.68 -4.86
CA LEU A 114 -12.84 17.77 -4.25
C LEU A 114 -12.21 16.68 -3.37
N LEU A 115 -10.93 16.30 -3.59
CA LEU A 115 -10.23 15.38 -2.69
C LEU A 115 -10.15 15.92 -1.27
N LYS A 116 -9.95 17.22 -1.11
CA LYS A 116 -9.84 17.83 0.23
C LYS A 116 -11.10 17.61 1.08
N PRO A 117 -12.31 18.03 0.71
CA PRO A 117 -13.51 17.75 1.49
C PRO A 117 -13.85 16.25 1.58
N ALA A 118 -13.59 15.49 0.52
CA ALA A 118 -13.80 14.05 0.54
C ALA A 118 -13.04 13.37 1.67
N ILE A 119 -11.75 13.69 1.84
CA ILE A 119 -10.86 13.03 2.81
C ILE A 119 -10.95 13.68 4.18
N MET A 120 -10.86 15.01 4.25
CA MET A 120 -10.79 15.77 5.51
C MET A 120 -12.06 15.62 6.34
N CYS A 121 -13.23 15.85 5.76
CA CYS A 121 -14.50 15.77 6.49
C CYS A 121 -15.42 14.62 6.04
N ASN A 122 -14.94 13.69 5.24
CA ASN A 122 -15.70 12.55 4.71
C ASN A 122 -16.96 12.97 3.91
N ALA A 123 -16.88 14.07 3.15
CA ALA A 123 -18.00 14.64 2.40
C ALA A 123 -18.52 13.68 1.32
N ASN A 124 -19.75 13.20 1.46
CA ASN A 124 -20.34 12.19 0.58
C ASN A 124 -20.59 12.71 -0.83
N ASP A 125 -21.01 13.97 -0.96
CA ASP A 125 -21.20 14.65 -2.24
C ASP A 125 -19.90 14.75 -3.04
N ALA A 126 -18.79 15.10 -2.39
CA ALA A 126 -17.46 15.16 -3.01
C ALA A 126 -16.96 13.76 -3.41
N VAL A 127 -17.12 12.76 -2.53
CA VAL A 127 -16.76 11.35 -2.85
C VAL A 127 -17.56 10.84 -4.04
N THR A 128 -18.88 11.11 -4.09
CA THR A 128 -19.73 10.65 -5.20
C THR A 128 -19.36 11.34 -6.51
N ALA A 129 -19.10 12.66 -6.52
CA ALA A 129 -18.67 13.37 -7.71
C ALA A 129 -17.32 12.85 -8.25
N LEU A 130 -16.36 12.58 -7.36
CA LEU A 130 -15.07 11.97 -7.74
C LEU A 130 -15.25 10.56 -8.29
N ALA A 131 -16.11 9.74 -7.67
CA ALA A 131 -16.39 8.38 -8.11
C ALA A 131 -17.03 8.36 -9.52
N GLU A 132 -18.00 9.24 -9.77
CA GLU A 132 -18.61 9.41 -11.08
C GLU A 132 -17.60 9.88 -12.13
N HIS A 133 -16.68 10.77 -11.77
CA HIS A 133 -15.61 11.21 -12.68
C HIS A 133 -14.65 10.08 -13.06
N VAL A 134 -14.25 9.25 -12.09
CA VAL A 134 -13.31 8.13 -12.33
C VAL A 134 -13.92 7.02 -13.17
N ALA A 135 -15.21 6.70 -12.95
CA ALA A 135 -15.85 5.52 -13.55
C ALA A 135 -17.05 5.83 -14.47
N GLY A 136 -17.43 7.10 -14.60
CA GLY A 136 -18.59 7.53 -15.38
C GLY A 136 -19.93 7.47 -14.62
N SER A 137 -20.02 6.68 -13.55
CA SER A 137 -21.18 6.61 -12.64
C SER A 137 -20.78 6.00 -11.29
N GLU A 138 -21.58 6.27 -10.23
CA GLU A 138 -21.37 5.60 -8.94
C GLU A 138 -21.49 4.08 -9.05
N ALA A 139 -22.44 3.56 -9.85
CA ALA A 139 -22.61 2.12 -10.03
C ALA A 139 -21.36 1.47 -10.65
N ALA A 140 -20.80 2.06 -11.71
CA ALA A 140 -19.55 1.57 -12.31
C ALA A 140 -18.36 1.69 -11.33
N PHE A 141 -18.34 2.72 -10.49
CA PHE A 141 -17.30 2.85 -9.46
C PHE A 141 -17.41 1.77 -8.39
N VAL A 142 -18.63 1.40 -7.98
CA VAL A 142 -18.88 0.29 -7.04
C VAL A 142 -18.40 -1.04 -7.64
N GLU A 143 -18.56 -1.25 -8.94
CA GLU A 143 -17.97 -2.42 -9.63
C GLU A 143 -16.45 -2.43 -9.53
N LEU A 144 -15.78 -1.27 -9.71
CA LEU A 144 -14.33 -1.15 -9.50
C LEU A 144 -13.94 -1.43 -8.04
N MET A 145 -14.69 -0.93 -7.05
CA MET A 145 -14.43 -1.22 -5.63
C MET A 145 -14.47 -2.72 -5.35
N ASN A 146 -15.48 -3.43 -5.85
CA ASN A 146 -15.62 -4.88 -5.67
C ASN A 146 -14.56 -5.67 -6.45
N ALA A 147 -14.21 -5.23 -7.67
CA ALA A 147 -13.12 -5.83 -8.43
C ALA A 147 -11.78 -5.68 -7.69
N ARG A 148 -11.50 -4.49 -7.17
CA ARG A 148 -10.26 -4.23 -6.42
C ARG A 148 -10.18 -5.02 -5.11
N ALA A 149 -11.31 -5.15 -4.40
CA ALA A 149 -11.38 -6.01 -3.23
C ALA A 149 -11.00 -7.46 -3.56
N LYS A 150 -11.54 -8.00 -4.66
CA LYS A 150 -11.21 -9.35 -5.13
C LYS A 150 -9.74 -9.49 -5.53
N GLU A 151 -9.14 -8.51 -6.19
CA GLU A 151 -7.70 -8.50 -6.53
C GLU A 151 -6.80 -8.51 -5.29
N LEU A 152 -7.23 -7.82 -4.23
CA LEU A 152 -6.55 -7.82 -2.93
C LEU A 152 -6.80 -9.09 -2.12
N GLY A 153 -7.62 -10.03 -2.63
CA GLY A 153 -7.98 -11.26 -1.93
C GLY A 153 -8.95 -11.05 -0.76
N LEU A 154 -9.68 -9.93 -0.75
CA LEU A 154 -10.59 -9.56 0.32
C LEU A 154 -11.98 -10.15 0.11
N SER A 155 -12.72 -10.30 1.20
CA SER A 155 -14.07 -10.88 1.17
C SER A 155 -15.18 -9.84 1.30
N CYS A 156 -14.84 -8.54 1.43
CA CYS A 156 -15.79 -7.45 1.56
C CYS A 156 -16.65 -7.23 0.31
N THR A 157 -17.82 -6.59 0.51
CA THR A 157 -18.76 -6.23 -0.56
C THR A 157 -19.14 -4.78 -0.38
N PHE A 158 -19.08 -4.01 -1.47
CA PHE A 158 -19.46 -2.61 -1.53
C PHE A 158 -20.75 -2.45 -2.35
N ALA A 159 -21.68 -1.66 -1.86
CA ALA A 159 -22.95 -1.34 -2.50
C ALA A 159 -23.08 0.15 -2.86
N ASP A 160 -22.21 1.00 -2.29
CA ASP A 160 -22.08 2.42 -2.60
C ASP A 160 -20.65 2.90 -2.34
N CYS A 161 -20.29 4.08 -2.84
CA CYS A 161 -18.93 4.63 -2.67
C CYS A 161 -18.72 5.38 -1.35
N THR A 162 -19.78 5.59 -0.56
CA THR A 162 -19.78 6.47 0.63
C THR A 162 -19.99 5.75 1.96
N GLY A 163 -20.55 4.54 1.94
CA GLY A 163 -20.94 3.77 3.13
C GLY A 163 -22.23 4.23 3.78
N ILE A 164 -23.12 4.87 3.02
CA ILE A 164 -24.49 5.15 3.47
C ILE A 164 -25.33 3.88 3.40
N SER A 165 -25.13 3.06 2.37
CA SER A 165 -25.87 1.82 2.19
C SER A 165 -25.49 0.79 3.25
N SER A 166 -26.50 0.24 3.92
CA SER A 166 -26.31 -0.86 4.88
C SER A 166 -25.95 -2.20 4.21
N GLU A 167 -26.01 -2.28 2.89
CA GLU A 167 -25.64 -3.46 2.11
C GLU A 167 -24.12 -3.58 1.89
N SER A 168 -23.36 -2.52 2.16
CA SER A 168 -21.90 -2.58 2.18
C SER A 168 -21.44 -3.34 3.43
N LEU A 169 -20.83 -4.51 3.23
CA LEU A 169 -20.37 -5.39 4.30
C LEU A 169 -18.88 -5.60 4.21
N VAL A 170 -18.17 -5.24 5.27
CA VAL A 170 -16.70 -5.29 5.37
C VAL A 170 -16.26 -5.86 6.70
N SER A 171 -15.12 -6.51 6.75
CA SER A 171 -14.49 -6.94 7.99
C SER A 171 -13.42 -5.96 8.45
N ALA A 172 -13.02 -6.03 9.73
CA ALA A 172 -11.96 -5.17 10.23
C ALA A 172 -10.61 -5.51 9.58
N ASN A 173 -10.34 -6.79 9.30
CA ASN A 173 -9.12 -7.23 8.62
C ASN A 173 -9.11 -6.76 7.17
N ASP A 174 -10.23 -6.86 6.43
CA ASP A 174 -10.33 -6.32 5.07
C ASP A 174 -10.02 -4.81 5.02
N LEU A 175 -10.65 -4.04 5.93
CA LEU A 175 -10.40 -2.60 6.03
C LEU A 175 -8.94 -2.28 6.41
N ALA A 176 -8.32 -3.08 7.26
CA ALA A 176 -6.92 -2.92 7.62
C ALA A 176 -6.00 -3.08 6.40
N VAL A 177 -6.26 -4.08 5.54
CA VAL A 177 -5.51 -4.26 4.29
C VAL A 177 -5.75 -3.11 3.32
N ILE A 178 -7.01 -2.66 3.15
CA ILE A 178 -7.33 -1.51 2.28
C ILE A 178 -6.62 -0.25 2.79
N ALA A 179 -6.63 0.00 4.09
CA ALA A 179 -5.96 1.14 4.70
C ALA A 179 -4.43 1.06 4.54
N ALA A 180 -3.84 -0.14 4.63
CA ALA A 180 -2.42 -0.36 4.37
C ALA A 180 -2.06 -0.04 2.90
N GLU A 181 -2.88 -0.49 1.94
CA GLU A 181 -2.70 -0.13 0.51
C GLU A 181 -2.81 1.37 0.28
N LEU A 182 -3.85 2.01 0.81
CA LEU A 182 -4.04 3.46 0.71
C LEU A 182 -2.84 4.23 1.30
N SER A 183 -2.23 3.71 2.37
CA SER A 183 -1.12 4.37 3.07
C SER A 183 0.17 4.49 2.22
N LYS A 184 0.27 3.76 1.12
CA LYS A 184 1.38 3.87 0.15
C LYS A 184 1.35 5.18 -0.62
N TYR A 185 0.18 5.82 -0.70
CA TYR A 185 -0.02 7.08 -1.40
C TYR A 185 0.14 8.25 -0.43
N SER A 186 1.34 8.82 -0.35
CA SER A 186 1.65 9.93 0.56
C SER A 186 0.77 11.16 0.37
N GLY A 187 0.25 11.37 -0.86
CA GLY A 187 -0.70 12.43 -1.18
C GLY A 187 -2.00 12.39 -0.39
N PHE A 188 -2.42 11.22 0.09
CA PHE A 188 -3.59 11.08 0.96
C PHE A 188 -3.42 11.85 2.27
N PHE A 189 -2.24 11.75 2.87
CA PHE A 189 -1.95 12.36 4.16
C PHE A 189 -1.87 13.91 4.10
N LYS A 190 -1.74 14.49 2.90
CA LYS A 190 -1.86 15.93 2.68
C LYS A 190 -3.21 16.47 3.15
N TYR A 191 -4.27 15.67 3.05
CA TYR A 191 -5.64 16.07 3.38
C TYR A 191 -6.12 15.50 4.71
N SER A 192 -5.74 14.26 5.06
CA SER A 192 -6.21 13.57 6.26
C SER A 192 -5.72 14.21 7.56
N THR A 193 -4.64 15.00 7.52
CA THR A 193 -4.05 15.72 8.66
C THR A 193 -4.60 17.14 8.86
N ILE A 194 -5.43 17.64 7.96
CA ILE A 194 -6.02 18.97 8.10
C ILE A 194 -7.13 18.92 9.15
N TRP A 195 -7.03 19.76 10.19
CA TRP A 195 -8.03 19.84 11.26
C TRP A 195 -9.24 20.70 10.89
N LEU A 196 -8.99 21.93 10.44
CA LEU A 196 -10.01 22.91 10.06
C LEU A 196 -9.61 23.57 8.74
N ASP A 197 -10.58 23.76 7.86
CA ASP A 197 -10.42 24.49 6.60
C ASP A 197 -11.78 24.98 6.11
N THR A 198 -11.78 25.77 5.06
CA THR A 198 -12.99 26.30 4.42
C THR A 198 -13.06 25.83 2.96
N PHE A 199 -14.21 25.35 2.54
CA PHE A 199 -14.50 25.06 1.15
C PHE A 199 -15.20 26.26 0.51
N THR A 200 -14.56 26.87 -0.49
CA THR A 200 -15.14 27.99 -1.24
C THR A 200 -15.82 27.47 -2.50
N HIS A 201 -17.12 27.74 -2.62
CA HIS A 201 -17.94 27.37 -3.77
C HIS A 201 -17.72 28.34 -4.93
N GLU A 202 -18.06 27.93 -6.16
CA GLU A 202 -18.01 28.81 -7.34
C GLU A 202 -18.86 30.09 -7.18
N SER A 203 -19.95 30.00 -6.42
CA SER A 203 -20.81 31.14 -6.07
C SER A 203 -20.17 32.14 -5.10
N GLY A 204 -19.00 31.83 -4.53
CA GLY A 204 -18.35 32.59 -3.45
C GLY A 204 -18.92 32.24 -2.06
N ARG A 205 -19.86 31.30 -1.96
CA ARG A 205 -20.32 30.79 -0.66
C ARG A 205 -19.18 29.98 -0.01
N GLU A 206 -19.06 30.08 1.29
CA GLU A 206 -18.09 29.32 2.06
C GLU A 206 -18.76 28.29 2.96
N THR A 207 -18.15 27.12 3.07
CA THR A 207 -18.55 26.04 3.98
C THR A 207 -17.37 25.69 4.87
N GLU A 208 -17.49 25.88 6.18
CA GLU A 208 -16.49 25.46 7.14
C GLU A 208 -16.43 23.94 7.22
N MET A 209 -15.22 23.40 7.22
CA MET A 209 -14.95 21.97 7.31
C MET A 209 -14.13 21.69 8.56
N SER A 210 -14.48 20.62 9.26
CA SER A 210 -13.69 20.08 10.36
C SER A 210 -13.46 18.58 10.17
N ASN A 211 -12.27 18.14 10.54
CA ASN A 211 -11.96 16.72 10.52
C ASN A 211 -12.70 15.99 11.65
N SER A 212 -13.29 14.87 11.32
CA SER A 212 -13.99 14.03 12.30
C SER A 212 -13.03 13.16 13.15
N ASN A 213 -11.77 13.03 12.72
CA ASN A 213 -10.71 12.37 13.47
C ASN A 213 -10.02 13.37 14.40
N VAL A 214 -10.43 13.42 15.66
CA VAL A 214 -9.85 14.36 16.64
C VAL A 214 -8.41 14.03 17.02
N LEU A 215 -7.94 12.81 16.77
CA LEU A 215 -6.58 12.37 17.14
C LEU A 215 -5.50 13.06 16.31
N ILE A 216 -5.81 13.56 15.11
CA ILE A 216 -4.85 14.29 14.28
C ILE A 216 -4.36 15.60 14.90
N LYS A 217 -4.96 16.06 16.00
CA LYS A 217 -4.43 17.18 16.81
C LYS A 217 -3.14 16.81 17.53
N ASN A 218 -2.83 15.53 17.64
CA ASN A 218 -1.57 14.99 18.10
C ASN A 218 -0.76 14.54 16.89
N ASP A 219 0.42 15.08 16.69
CA ASP A 219 1.31 14.84 15.54
C ASP A 219 1.71 13.38 15.35
N LEU A 220 1.45 12.53 16.35
CA LEU A 220 1.64 11.08 16.22
C LEU A 220 0.69 10.47 15.17
N TYR A 221 -0.54 11.00 15.06
CA TYR A 221 -1.60 10.44 14.23
C TYR A 221 -1.78 11.26 12.94
N ASP A 222 -1.83 10.60 11.80
CA ASP A 222 -1.89 11.25 10.49
C ASP A 222 -3.11 10.88 9.63
N GLY A 223 -4.09 10.22 10.21
CA GLY A 223 -5.33 9.85 9.49
C GLY A 223 -6.06 8.72 10.20
N MET A 224 -7.01 8.02 9.58
CA MET A 224 -7.31 8.08 8.15
C MET A 224 -8.77 8.51 7.91
N SER A 225 -9.74 7.85 8.56
CA SER A 225 -11.17 8.10 8.37
C SER A 225 -11.98 7.70 9.61
N THR A 226 -13.19 8.22 9.69
CA THR A 226 -14.18 7.80 10.69
C THR A 226 -15.54 7.60 10.05
N GLY A 227 -16.41 6.88 10.71
CA GLY A 227 -17.77 6.66 10.26
C GLY A 227 -18.71 6.39 11.41
N SER A 228 -19.98 6.78 11.25
CA SER A 228 -21.04 6.37 12.16
C SER A 228 -22.40 6.45 11.48
N THR A 229 -23.26 5.49 11.81
CA THR A 229 -24.69 5.54 11.54
C THR A 229 -25.41 5.00 12.77
N PRO A 230 -26.71 5.29 12.95
CA PRO A 230 -27.47 4.74 14.09
C PRO A 230 -27.42 3.21 14.19
N SER A 231 -27.31 2.50 13.05
CA SER A 231 -27.32 1.04 12.99
C SER A 231 -25.91 0.43 13.10
N SER A 232 -24.88 1.13 12.59
CA SER A 232 -23.50 0.61 12.58
C SER A 232 -22.76 0.87 13.89
N GLY A 233 -23.14 1.89 14.66
CA GLY A 233 -22.31 2.41 15.76
C GLY A 233 -21.19 3.32 15.25
N TYR A 234 -20.17 3.50 16.05
CA TYR A 234 -19.05 4.40 15.78
C TYR A 234 -17.81 3.62 15.32
N SER A 235 -17.25 4.00 14.19
CA SER A 235 -16.10 3.33 13.60
C SER A 235 -14.96 4.31 13.33
N ALA A 236 -13.71 3.84 13.38
CA ALA A 236 -12.53 4.64 13.11
C ALA A 236 -11.44 3.80 12.43
N ALA A 237 -10.72 4.41 11.52
CA ALA A 237 -9.45 3.95 10.99
C ALA A 237 -8.40 5.00 11.36
N ILE A 238 -7.48 4.66 12.23
CA ILE A 238 -6.46 5.58 12.78
C ILE A 238 -5.08 5.06 12.40
N SER A 239 -4.22 5.95 11.95
CA SER A 239 -2.87 5.62 11.51
C SER A 239 -1.83 6.47 12.24
N ALA A 240 -0.69 5.84 12.55
CA ALA A 240 0.47 6.48 13.13
C ALA A 240 1.77 5.92 12.55
N LYS A 241 2.80 6.78 12.39
CA LYS A 241 4.15 6.38 12.01
C LYS A 241 5.04 6.31 13.24
N SER A 242 5.71 5.19 13.46
CA SER A 242 6.69 5.05 14.52
C SER A 242 7.63 3.87 14.26
N GLY A 243 8.87 3.97 14.76
CA GLY A 243 9.82 2.84 14.73
C GLY A 243 10.14 2.30 13.33
N GLY A 244 10.11 3.16 12.31
CA GLY A 244 10.38 2.78 10.92
C GLY A 244 9.17 2.19 10.18
N GLY A 245 8.02 1.98 10.85
CA GLY A 245 6.79 1.42 10.28
C GLY A 245 5.59 2.35 10.39
N ARG A 246 4.47 1.87 9.87
CA ARG A 246 3.16 2.50 10.00
C ARG A 246 2.19 1.51 10.60
N PHE A 247 1.59 1.87 11.73
CA PHE A 247 0.58 1.08 12.40
C PHE A 247 -0.81 1.69 12.16
N ILE A 248 -1.77 0.84 11.80
CA ILE A 248 -3.14 1.27 11.51
C ILE A 248 -4.09 0.44 12.37
N ALA A 249 -4.91 1.13 13.16
CA ALA A 249 -5.97 0.54 13.95
C ALA A 249 -7.32 0.76 13.26
N ILE A 250 -8.06 -0.31 13.04
CA ILE A 250 -9.45 -0.31 12.59
C ILE A 250 -10.33 -0.68 13.76
N VAL A 251 -11.34 0.14 14.03
CA VAL A 251 -12.39 -0.09 15.05
C VAL A 251 -13.73 -0.01 14.36
N ILE A 252 -14.57 -1.03 14.53
CA ILE A 252 -15.90 -1.10 13.92
C ILE A 252 -16.97 -1.18 15.00
N GLY A 253 -17.94 -0.28 14.94
CA GLY A 253 -19.19 -0.40 15.66
C GLY A 253 -19.11 -0.24 17.18
N ASP A 254 -18.28 0.65 17.66
CA ASP A 254 -18.20 1.01 19.07
C ASP A 254 -19.46 1.78 19.53
N LYS A 255 -19.68 1.84 20.84
CA LYS A 255 -20.88 2.46 21.45
C LYS A 255 -20.93 3.97 21.31
N ASP A 256 -19.76 4.65 21.30
CA ASP A 256 -19.67 6.11 21.22
C ASP A 256 -18.35 6.58 20.58
N THR A 257 -18.27 7.88 20.33
CA THR A 257 -17.11 8.53 19.71
C THR A 257 -15.85 8.41 20.56
N SER A 258 -15.94 8.54 21.88
CA SER A 258 -14.76 8.51 22.76
C SER A 258 -14.18 7.11 22.84
N SER A 259 -15.05 6.09 22.95
CA SER A 259 -14.63 4.68 23.06
C SER A 259 -13.87 4.22 21.82
N ARG A 260 -14.35 4.53 20.60
CA ARG A 260 -13.62 4.15 19.35
C ARG A 260 -12.22 4.74 19.26
N PHE A 261 -12.04 5.99 19.71
CA PHE A 261 -10.72 6.62 19.70
C PHE A 261 -9.82 6.06 20.79
N LYS A 262 -10.37 5.84 22.01
CA LYS A 262 -9.63 5.21 23.11
C LYS A 262 -9.07 3.85 22.69
N LEU A 263 -9.90 2.98 22.12
CA LEU A 263 -9.45 1.68 21.63
C LEU A 263 -8.36 1.81 20.55
N ALA A 264 -8.54 2.74 19.59
CA ALA A 264 -7.54 2.95 18.54
C ALA A 264 -6.19 3.44 19.10
N GLU A 265 -6.20 4.33 20.12
CA GLU A 265 -4.99 4.78 20.82
C GLU A 265 -4.31 3.64 21.58
N GLU A 266 -5.08 2.77 22.26
CA GLU A 266 -4.55 1.61 22.98
C GLU A 266 -3.91 0.60 22.03
N LEU A 267 -4.55 0.30 20.89
CA LEU A 267 -4.02 -0.58 19.84
C LEU A 267 -2.70 -0.04 19.27
N ILE A 268 -2.68 1.22 18.86
CA ILE A 268 -1.48 1.87 18.30
C ILE A 268 -0.40 1.99 19.35
N GLY A 269 -0.74 2.37 20.58
CA GLY A 269 0.19 2.46 21.71
C GLY A 269 0.87 1.11 21.98
N TYR A 270 0.10 0.02 21.96
CA TYR A 270 0.62 -1.34 22.07
C TYR A 270 1.60 -1.67 20.93
N ALA A 271 1.21 -1.38 19.69
CA ALA A 271 2.07 -1.64 18.54
C ALA A 271 3.40 -0.88 18.65
N ILE A 272 3.34 0.42 18.94
CA ILE A 272 4.52 1.28 19.07
C ILE A 272 5.42 0.83 20.24
N ALA A 273 4.83 0.41 21.37
CA ALA A 273 5.61 -0.04 22.51
C ALA A 273 6.31 -1.37 22.25
N THR A 274 5.65 -2.28 21.53
CA THR A 274 6.07 -3.70 21.41
C THR A 274 6.91 -3.97 20.16
N PHE A 275 6.64 -3.28 19.03
CA PHE A 275 7.19 -3.64 17.74
C PHE A 275 8.08 -2.54 17.15
N GLY A 276 9.02 -2.98 16.32
CA GLY A 276 9.79 -2.16 15.39
C GLY A 276 9.65 -2.71 13.98
N VAL A 277 9.89 -1.87 12.99
CA VAL A 277 9.89 -2.26 11.58
C VAL A 277 11.24 -1.91 10.96
N LYS A 278 11.84 -2.87 10.26
CA LYS A 278 13.09 -2.65 9.54
C LYS A 278 12.87 -2.86 8.06
N GLN A 279 13.07 -1.82 7.27
CA GLN A 279 13.11 -1.92 5.82
C GLN A 279 14.45 -2.53 5.40
N ILE A 280 14.40 -3.63 4.67
CA ILE A 280 15.59 -4.39 4.22
C ILE A 280 15.91 -4.04 2.77
N ALA A 281 14.89 -3.92 1.92
CA ALA A 281 15.04 -3.51 0.53
C ALA A 281 13.85 -2.66 0.09
N GLN A 282 14.10 -1.78 -0.85
CA GLN A 282 13.09 -0.95 -1.49
C GLN A 282 12.92 -1.38 -2.95
N GLN A 283 11.69 -1.40 -3.45
CA GLN A 283 11.40 -1.69 -4.85
C GLN A 283 12.23 -0.80 -5.79
N GLY A 284 12.92 -1.42 -6.74
CA GLY A 284 13.83 -0.72 -7.64
C GLY A 284 15.14 -0.25 -7.00
N GLY A 285 15.28 -0.37 -5.68
CA GLY A 285 16.51 -0.04 -4.97
C GLY A 285 17.64 -1.02 -5.31
N LYS A 286 18.83 -0.49 -5.65
CA LYS A 286 20.02 -1.30 -5.92
C LYS A 286 20.48 -1.98 -4.64
N VAL A 287 20.58 -3.31 -4.69
CA VAL A 287 20.96 -4.15 -3.56
C VAL A 287 22.47 -4.43 -3.59
N LYS A 288 22.98 -4.81 -4.75
CA LYS A 288 24.40 -5.19 -4.93
C LYS A 288 24.79 -5.08 -6.41
N THR A 289 26.07 -4.98 -6.67
CA THR A 289 26.67 -5.19 -7.99
C THR A 289 27.31 -6.56 -8.03
N LEU A 290 27.12 -7.31 -9.11
CA LEU A 290 27.58 -8.69 -9.26
C LEU A 290 28.33 -8.87 -10.56
N PRO A 291 29.39 -9.70 -10.58
CA PRO A 291 30.12 -10.03 -11.80
C PRO A 291 29.26 -10.84 -12.75
N VAL A 292 29.45 -10.64 -14.06
CA VAL A 292 28.78 -11.40 -15.12
C VAL A 292 29.82 -12.08 -15.99
N ALA A 293 29.68 -13.41 -16.11
CA ALA A 293 30.52 -14.19 -17.00
C ALA A 293 30.08 -14.00 -18.47
N ASN A 294 31.06 -13.92 -19.38
CA ASN A 294 30.84 -13.81 -20.82
C ASN A 294 30.00 -12.60 -21.27
N GLY A 295 29.92 -11.55 -20.44
CA GLY A 295 29.16 -10.33 -20.75
C GLY A 295 30.00 -9.28 -21.45
N ASP A 296 29.32 -8.40 -22.22
CA ASP A 296 29.89 -7.16 -22.77
C ASP A 296 30.20 -6.13 -21.69
N VAL A 297 29.65 -6.32 -20.46
CA VAL A 297 30.00 -5.62 -19.23
C VAL A 297 30.51 -6.62 -18.19
N GLU A 298 31.40 -6.17 -17.29
CA GLU A 298 32.00 -7.04 -16.26
C GLU A 298 31.06 -7.27 -15.08
N GLU A 299 30.25 -6.27 -14.79
CA GLU A 299 29.35 -6.26 -13.64
C GLU A 299 27.98 -5.72 -14.00
N VAL A 300 26.96 -6.18 -13.30
CA VAL A 300 25.58 -5.69 -13.40
C VAL A 300 25.01 -5.41 -12.01
N GLY A 301 24.19 -4.36 -11.89
CA GLY A 301 23.44 -4.07 -10.68
C GLY A 301 22.25 -5.02 -10.54
N VAL A 302 21.99 -5.47 -9.31
CA VAL A 302 20.77 -6.20 -8.98
C VAL A 302 19.92 -5.38 -8.03
N TYR A 303 18.61 -5.35 -8.27
CA TYR A 303 17.64 -4.58 -7.51
C TYR A 303 16.49 -5.46 -7.01
N ALA A 304 15.85 -5.03 -5.92
CA ALA A 304 14.68 -5.71 -5.38
C ALA A 304 13.44 -5.44 -6.24
N LYS A 305 12.67 -6.48 -6.54
CA LYS A 305 11.43 -6.38 -7.33
C LYS A 305 10.28 -5.74 -6.56
N GLU A 306 10.32 -5.83 -5.23
CA GLU A 306 9.28 -5.36 -4.32
C GLU A 306 9.93 -4.79 -3.06
N ASP A 307 9.16 -4.01 -2.30
CA ASP A 307 9.57 -3.60 -0.97
C ASP A 307 9.67 -4.81 -0.05
N LEU A 308 10.70 -4.84 0.77
CA LEU A 308 10.91 -5.88 1.78
C LEU A 308 11.13 -5.23 3.14
N SER A 309 10.15 -5.37 4.00
CA SER A 309 10.21 -4.94 5.40
C SER A 309 9.92 -6.11 6.31
N ILE A 310 10.41 -6.05 7.53
CA ILE A 310 10.12 -7.03 8.57
C ILE A 310 9.64 -6.32 9.83
N LEU A 311 8.53 -6.83 10.37
CA LEU A 311 8.05 -6.51 11.70
C LEU A 311 8.77 -7.41 12.71
N TYR A 312 9.26 -6.86 13.82
CA TYR A 312 9.92 -7.61 14.87
C TYR A 312 9.53 -7.07 16.23
N LYS A 313 9.59 -7.91 17.27
CA LYS A 313 9.46 -7.44 18.65
C LYS A 313 10.72 -6.74 19.09
N LYS A 314 10.57 -5.60 19.73
CA LYS A 314 11.70 -4.85 20.32
C LYS A 314 12.45 -5.72 21.31
N GLY A 315 13.77 -5.77 21.17
CA GLY A 315 14.66 -6.66 21.92
C GLY A 315 15.00 -7.96 21.17
N GLU A 316 14.35 -8.27 20.05
CA GLU A 316 14.63 -9.46 19.21
C GLU A 316 15.35 -9.13 17.90
N GLU A 317 15.87 -7.91 17.75
CA GLU A 317 16.52 -7.44 16.52
C GLU A 317 17.69 -8.32 16.08
N GLY A 318 18.42 -8.87 17.05
CA GLY A 318 19.58 -9.75 16.81
C GLY A 318 19.22 -11.13 16.23
N SER A 319 17.96 -11.53 16.27
CA SER A 319 17.48 -12.80 15.71
C SER A 319 17.17 -12.73 14.21
N ILE A 320 17.22 -11.53 13.63
CA ILE A 320 16.92 -11.29 12.20
C ILE A 320 18.22 -11.42 11.41
N SER A 321 18.28 -12.38 10.49
CA SER A 321 19.37 -12.51 9.55
C SER A 321 18.91 -12.26 8.12
N THR A 322 19.79 -11.64 7.33
CA THR A 322 19.53 -11.35 5.91
C THR A 322 20.57 -12.07 5.06
N ASN A 323 20.13 -12.85 4.10
CA ASN A 323 20.98 -13.58 3.16
C ASN A 323 20.59 -13.24 1.71
N ILE A 324 21.57 -12.90 0.88
CA ILE A 324 21.38 -12.64 -0.55
C ILE A 324 21.79 -13.92 -1.30
N GLN A 325 20.83 -14.58 -1.91
CA GLN A 325 21.01 -15.77 -2.71
C GLN A 325 20.91 -15.38 -4.19
N VAL A 326 22.02 -15.43 -4.91
CA VAL A 326 22.07 -15.13 -6.34
C VAL A 326 22.85 -16.22 -7.03
N ASP A 327 22.35 -16.68 -8.17
CA ASP A 327 23.02 -17.63 -9.02
C ASP A 327 24.22 -16.98 -9.73
N GLU A 328 25.15 -17.77 -10.25
CA GLU A 328 26.23 -17.28 -11.07
C GLU A 328 25.68 -16.66 -12.36
N LEU A 329 25.97 -15.37 -12.58
CA LEU A 329 25.42 -14.62 -13.71
C LEU A 329 26.25 -14.88 -14.96
N THR A 330 25.58 -15.32 -16.02
CA THR A 330 26.19 -15.54 -17.34
C THR A 330 25.35 -14.83 -18.40
N ALA A 331 26.02 -14.08 -19.27
CA ALA A 331 25.36 -13.42 -20.41
C ALA A 331 24.84 -14.46 -21.44
N PRO A 332 23.73 -14.16 -22.18
CA PRO A 332 23.03 -12.88 -22.16
C PRO A 332 22.03 -12.77 -21.01
N LEU A 333 21.85 -11.55 -20.47
CA LEU A 333 20.83 -11.23 -19.46
C LEU A 333 19.92 -10.13 -19.98
N GLN A 334 18.63 -10.18 -19.61
CA GLN A 334 17.68 -9.14 -19.96
C GLN A 334 17.35 -8.29 -18.73
N LYS A 335 17.22 -6.97 -18.92
CA LYS A 335 16.75 -6.07 -17.87
C LYS A 335 15.46 -6.58 -17.26
N GLY A 336 15.42 -6.68 -15.91
CA GLY A 336 14.27 -7.21 -15.19
C GLY A 336 14.25 -8.74 -15.04
N GLN A 337 15.21 -9.46 -15.65
CA GLN A 337 15.37 -10.91 -15.46
C GLN A 337 15.67 -11.21 -13.99
N ILE A 338 14.91 -12.14 -13.40
CA ILE A 338 15.13 -12.61 -12.03
C ILE A 338 16.40 -13.46 -12.00
N VAL A 339 17.33 -13.13 -11.08
CA VAL A 339 18.64 -13.78 -10.94
C VAL A 339 18.91 -14.27 -9.52
N GLY A 340 17.96 -14.10 -8.61
CA GLY A 340 18.11 -14.53 -7.23
C GLY A 340 17.05 -13.95 -6.33
N LYS A 341 17.32 -13.97 -5.02
CA LYS A 341 16.41 -13.43 -3.99
C LYS A 341 17.18 -12.93 -2.76
N ILE A 342 16.59 -11.99 -2.04
CA ILE A 342 16.94 -11.70 -0.65
C ILE A 342 16.05 -12.59 0.21
N VAL A 343 16.65 -13.29 1.15
CA VAL A 343 15.95 -14.10 2.15
C VAL A 343 16.19 -13.48 3.52
N ILE A 344 15.12 -13.22 4.24
CA ILE A 344 15.16 -12.84 5.66
C ILE A 344 14.71 -14.05 6.45
N THR A 345 15.51 -14.46 7.41
CA THR A 345 15.14 -15.45 8.42
C THR A 345 14.89 -14.73 9.73
N ALA A 346 13.72 -14.92 10.31
CA ALA A 346 13.28 -14.39 11.59
C ALA A 346 12.65 -15.52 12.43
N PRO A 347 12.40 -15.32 13.73
CA PRO A 347 11.73 -16.32 14.56
C PRO A 347 10.40 -16.81 14.02
N GLU A 348 9.66 -15.93 13.34
CA GLU A 348 8.35 -16.21 12.75
C GLU A 348 8.42 -16.96 11.41
N GLY A 349 9.62 -17.13 10.82
CA GLY A 349 9.82 -17.82 9.55
C GLY A 349 10.73 -17.10 8.57
N GLU A 350 10.68 -17.54 7.30
CA GLU A 350 11.43 -16.93 6.21
C GLU A 350 10.51 -16.16 5.27
N ILE A 351 10.95 -14.95 4.91
CA ILE A 351 10.35 -14.16 3.83
C ILE A 351 11.41 -13.83 2.80
N SER A 352 11.02 -13.74 1.52
CA SER A 352 11.97 -13.44 0.46
C SER A 352 11.38 -12.57 -0.64
N VAL A 353 12.23 -11.76 -1.26
CA VAL A 353 11.91 -10.94 -2.43
C VAL A 353 12.88 -11.24 -3.55
N ALA A 354 12.36 -11.33 -4.78
CA ALA A 354 13.14 -11.58 -5.97
C ALA A 354 14.09 -10.41 -6.28
N LEU A 355 15.29 -10.75 -6.76
CA LEU A 355 16.27 -9.82 -7.28
C LEU A 355 16.33 -9.92 -8.80
N ALA A 356 16.37 -8.78 -9.48
CA ALA A 356 16.45 -8.70 -10.93
C ALA A 356 17.61 -7.80 -11.37
N VAL A 357 18.11 -8.01 -12.60
CA VAL A 357 19.16 -7.18 -13.18
C VAL A 357 18.63 -5.84 -13.67
N ASP A 358 19.43 -4.78 -13.54
CA ASP A 358 19.08 -3.39 -13.83
C ASP A 358 19.24 -2.98 -15.29
N GLN A 359 19.94 -3.80 -16.10
CA GLN A 359 20.20 -3.52 -17.53
C GLN A 359 20.31 -4.81 -18.34
N ASP A 360 20.24 -4.66 -19.67
CA ASP A 360 20.58 -5.74 -20.60
C ASP A 360 22.09 -5.97 -20.62
N VAL A 361 22.49 -7.24 -20.64
CA VAL A 361 23.89 -7.66 -20.82
C VAL A 361 23.96 -8.60 -22.01
N LYS A 362 24.71 -8.23 -23.03
CA LYS A 362 24.91 -9.06 -24.23
C LYS A 362 26.08 -9.99 -24.05
N GLU A 363 26.08 -11.08 -24.82
CA GLU A 363 27.28 -11.92 -24.91
C GLU A 363 28.47 -11.13 -25.46
N GLN A 364 29.61 -11.32 -24.84
CA GLN A 364 30.85 -10.71 -25.27
C GLN A 364 31.22 -11.19 -26.68
N SER A 365 31.42 -10.27 -27.64
CA SER A 365 31.92 -10.64 -28.95
C SER A 365 33.39 -11.10 -28.88
N PHE A 366 33.79 -12.00 -29.80
CA PHE A 366 35.17 -12.51 -29.85
C PHE A 366 36.21 -11.37 -29.92
N GLY A 367 35.90 -10.27 -30.59
CA GLY A 367 36.79 -9.10 -30.70
C GLY A 367 36.94 -8.33 -29.39
N SER A 368 35.85 -8.15 -28.62
CA SER A 368 35.90 -7.46 -27.33
C SER A 368 36.57 -8.29 -26.25
N GLY A 369 36.39 -9.62 -26.28
CA GLY A 369 37.10 -10.56 -25.39
C GLY A 369 38.59 -10.56 -25.58
N TRP A 370 39.05 -10.54 -26.84
CA TRP A 370 40.47 -10.46 -27.17
C TRP A 370 41.10 -9.12 -26.74
N HIS A 371 40.40 -8.03 -26.93
CA HIS A 371 40.82 -6.70 -26.45
C HIS A 371 40.98 -6.63 -24.94
N ARG A 372 40.08 -7.27 -24.18
CA ARG A 372 40.12 -7.33 -22.71
C ARG A 372 41.31 -8.16 -22.22
N LEU A 373 41.56 -9.34 -22.84
CA LEU A 373 42.72 -10.18 -22.53
C LEU A 373 44.03 -9.45 -22.81
N LEU A 374 44.13 -8.73 -23.92
CA LEU A 374 45.32 -7.93 -24.27
C LEU A 374 45.57 -6.78 -23.27
N ARG A 375 44.51 -6.06 -22.84
CA ARG A 375 44.62 -5.00 -21.83
C ARG A 375 45.09 -5.57 -20.48
N GLY A 376 44.50 -6.69 -20.02
CA GLY A 376 44.91 -7.37 -18.79
C GLY A 376 46.37 -7.85 -18.85
N PHE A 377 46.80 -8.38 -20.00
CA PHE A 377 48.20 -8.83 -20.21
C PHE A 377 49.17 -7.67 -20.27
N LEU A 378 48.78 -6.50 -20.78
CA LEU A 378 49.61 -5.29 -20.88
C LEU A 378 49.57 -4.41 -19.62
N GLY A 379 48.81 -4.79 -18.58
CA GLY A 379 48.67 -4.03 -17.33
C GLY A 379 47.99 -2.66 -17.49
N LEU A 380 47.23 -2.44 -18.57
CA LEU A 380 46.51 -1.20 -18.86
C LEU A 380 45.17 -1.20 -18.10
N THR A 381 45.22 -0.89 -16.80
CA THR A 381 43.99 -0.53 -16.04
C THR A 381 43.49 0.82 -16.51
N GLU A 382 42.18 1.00 -16.62
CA GLU A 382 41.57 2.31 -16.91
C GLU A 382 42.01 3.29 -15.81
N TYR A 383 42.65 4.39 -16.24
CA TYR A 383 42.93 5.53 -15.38
C TYR A 383 41.62 6.25 -15.18
N GLU A 384 40.98 6.11 -14.01
CA GLU A 384 39.89 6.99 -13.61
C GLU A 384 40.43 8.42 -13.47
N GLU A 385 40.05 9.29 -14.36
CA GLU A 385 40.32 10.73 -14.17
C GLU A 385 39.68 11.17 -12.84
N PRO A 386 40.47 11.83 -11.96
CA PRO A 386 39.90 12.35 -10.73
C PRO A 386 38.85 13.39 -11.07
N LYS A 387 37.59 13.14 -10.62
CA LYS A 387 36.50 14.12 -10.71
C LYS A 387 36.96 15.41 -10.05
N THR A 388 37.25 16.44 -10.86
CA THR A 388 37.48 17.79 -10.38
C THR A 388 36.26 18.25 -9.59
N VAL A 389 36.42 18.40 -8.28
CA VAL A 389 35.49 19.11 -7.42
C VAL A 389 35.61 20.58 -7.84
N ALA A 390 34.58 21.10 -8.47
CA ALA A 390 34.48 22.54 -8.75
C ALA A 390 34.24 23.31 -7.44
N PRO A 391 34.76 24.55 -7.34
CA PRO A 391 34.79 25.34 -6.11
C PRO A 391 33.43 25.79 -5.58
#